data_a60bf6f60799e2737c28169446473373
#
_entry.id   a60bf6f60799e2737c28169446473373
#
_cell.length_a   1.000
_cell.length_b   1.000
_cell.length_c   1.000
_cell.angle_alpha   90.00
_cell.angle_beta   90.00
_cell.angle_gamma   90.00
#
_symmetry.space_group_name_H-M   'P 1'
#
loop_
_entity.id
_entity.type
_entity.pdbx_description
1 polymer ?
#
loop_
_entity_poly.entity_id
_entity_poly.type
_entity_poly.pdbx_seq_one_letter_code
_entity_poly.pdbx_strand_id
1 'polypeptide(L)'
;CVHCGMCNATCPTYGINGEELEGPRGRIYLIKDMLENKKPATKEIAKHIDSCLSCYSCMTTCPSGVNYMHLIDHGRNYVEETYKRPFLDRLFRNILSFVLPRPNMFLLMALSSKIIKPFSFLFPKFLRNALNLMPDKIPGKKLKEKKVYEVTEGKKISRVALLTGCVQRVISPEINEATIRLLNRHKVEVVVMPDINCCGSLNHHLGKKEL
;
A
#
# COMPACT_ATOMS: atom_id res chain seq x y z
N CYS A 1 -24.58 0.39 6.74
CA CYS A 1 -24.01 1.03 7.93
C CYS A 1 -25.13 1.68 8.74
N VAL A 2 -25.20 1.39 10.04
CA VAL A 2 -26.17 2.00 10.97
C VAL A 2 -25.59 3.23 11.70
N HIS A 3 -24.41 3.64 11.33
CA HIS A 3 -23.69 4.82 11.86
C HIS A 3 -23.50 4.85 13.39
N CYS A 4 -23.41 3.70 14.05
CA CYS A 4 -23.25 3.61 15.52
C CYS A 4 -21.90 4.15 16.04
N GLY A 5 -20.86 4.20 15.20
CA GLY A 5 -19.54 4.75 15.55
C GLY A 5 -18.58 3.79 16.24
N MET A 6 -18.94 2.55 16.52
CA MET A 6 -18.03 1.57 17.17
C MET A 6 -16.71 1.38 16.40
N CYS A 7 -16.73 1.52 15.08
CA CYS A 7 -15.54 1.43 14.23
C CYS A 7 -14.53 2.57 14.46
N ASN A 8 -14.94 3.70 15.02
CA ASN A 8 -14.04 4.84 15.29
C ASN A 8 -13.02 4.48 16.39
N ALA A 9 -13.40 3.65 17.37
CA ALA A 9 -12.54 3.27 18.48
C ALA A 9 -11.27 2.52 18.03
N THR A 10 -11.32 1.81 16.91
CA THR A 10 -10.18 1.05 16.37
C THR A 10 -9.47 1.76 15.21
N CYS A 11 -9.93 2.95 14.83
CA CYS A 11 -9.35 3.70 13.73
C CYS A 11 -8.15 4.54 14.17
N PRO A 12 -6.92 4.26 13.65
CA PRO A 12 -5.74 5.01 14.07
C PRO A 12 -5.79 6.49 13.67
N THR A 13 -6.36 6.83 12.51
CA THR A 13 -6.47 8.24 12.08
C THR A 13 -7.48 9.02 12.93
N TYR A 14 -8.56 8.38 13.35
CA TYR A 14 -9.49 8.98 14.31
C TYR A 14 -8.84 9.15 15.69
N GLY A 15 -8.13 8.13 16.18
CA GLY A 15 -7.45 8.19 17.48
C GLY A 15 -6.40 9.29 17.59
N ILE A 16 -5.71 9.62 16.47
CA ILE A 16 -4.68 10.67 16.43
C ILE A 16 -5.31 12.06 16.29
N ASN A 17 -6.30 12.23 15.41
CA ASN A 17 -6.83 13.55 15.05
C ASN A 17 -8.07 13.95 15.83
N GLY A 18 -8.83 13.00 16.38
CA GLY A 18 -10.09 13.27 17.10
C GLY A 18 -11.23 13.80 16.22
N GLU A 19 -11.03 13.82 14.89
CA GLU A 19 -11.99 14.39 13.94
C GLU A 19 -12.87 13.29 13.35
N GLU A 20 -14.20 13.50 13.32
CA GLU A 20 -15.16 12.49 12.86
C GLU A 20 -14.91 12.09 11.39
N LEU A 21 -14.56 13.04 10.52
CA LEU A 21 -14.29 12.77 9.11
C LEU A 21 -13.00 11.96 8.87
N GLU A 22 -12.12 11.87 9.86
CA GLU A 22 -10.95 11.01 9.86
C GLU A 22 -11.25 9.58 10.33
N GLY A 23 -12.49 9.34 10.79
CA GLY A 23 -13.01 8.02 11.16
C GLY A 23 -13.69 7.28 10.01
N PRO A 24 -13.91 5.96 10.15
CA PRO A 24 -14.58 5.16 9.12
C PRO A 24 -16.03 5.61 8.91
N ARG A 25 -16.74 5.96 9.98
CA ARG A 25 -18.12 6.44 9.92
C ARG A 25 -18.22 7.71 9.12
N GLY A 26 -17.38 8.72 9.41
CA GLY A 26 -17.36 9.99 8.69
C GLY A 26 -17.03 9.81 7.21
N ARG A 27 -16.03 8.96 6.90
CA ARG A 27 -15.70 8.62 5.50
C ARG A 27 -16.85 7.95 4.76
N ILE A 28 -17.61 7.08 5.41
CA ILE A 28 -18.82 6.48 4.81
C ILE A 28 -19.84 7.56 4.48
N TYR A 29 -20.03 8.56 5.36
CA TYR A 29 -20.91 9.68 5.07
C TYR A 29 -20.46 10.51 3.87
N LEU A 30 -19.16 10.80 3.77
CA LEU A 30 -18.62 11.54 2.63
C LEU A 30 -18.81 10.77 1.32
N ILE A 31 -18.52 9.46 1.33
CA ILE A 31 -18.70 8.58 0.15
C ILE A 31 -20.19 8.54 -0.23
N LYS A 32 -21.08 8.37 0.74
CA LYS A 32 -22.52 8.35 0.52
C LYS A 32 -23.02 9.66 -0.11
N ASP A 33 -22.64 10.81 0.45
CA ASP A 33 -23.04 12.13 -0.09
C ASP A 33 -22.56 12.32 -1.53
N MET A 34 -21.31 11.95 -1.83
CA MET A 34 -20.78 12.05 -3.19
C MET A 34 -21.57 11.20 -4.18
N LEU A 35 -21.85 9.94 -3.85
CA LEU A 35 -22.45 8.98 -4.76
C LEU A 35 -23.96 9.23 -4.96
N GLU A 36 -24.71 9.44 -3.87
CA GLU A 36 -26.16 9.66 -3.92
C GLU A 36 -26.51 10.98 -4.62
N ASN A 37 -25.73 12.03 -4.39
CA ASN A 37 -25.96 13.34 -4.97
C ASN A 37 -25.18 13.58 -6.28
N LYS A 38 -24.40 12.61 -6.75
CA LYS A 38 -23.54 12.69 -7.95
C LYS A 38 -22.64 13.92 -7.96
N LYS A 39 -22.14 14.32 -6.77
CA LYS A 39 -21.26 15.47 -6.60
C LYS A 39 -19.82 15.11 -6.86
N PRO A 40 -19.03 15.95 -7.55
CA PRO A 40 -17.59 15.75 -7.64
C PRO A 40 -16.95 15.86 -6.24
N ALA A 41 -15.86 15.14 -6.02
CA ALA A 41 -15.11 15.23 -4.78
C ALA A 41 -14.48 16.63 -4.62
N THR A 42 -14.57 17.19 -3.42
CA THR A 42 -13.90 18.43 -3.04
C THR A 42 -12.50 18.14 -2.50
N LYS A 43 -11.68 19.18 -2.34
CA LYS A 43 -10.37 19.10 -1.69
C LYS A 43 -10.45 18.49 -0.29
N GLU A 44 -11.48 18.87 0.47
CA GLU A 44 -11.72 18.39 1.83
C GLU A 44 -12.06 16.89 1.84
N ILE A 45 -12.99 16.48 1.00
CA ILE A 45 -13.35 15.05 0.85
C ILE A 45 -12.12 14.24 0.44
N ALA A 46 -11.37 14.70 -0.56
CA ALA A 46 -10.16 14.01 -1.03
C ALA A 46 -9.14 13.85 0.11
N LYS A 47 -8.93 14.87 0.95
CA LYS A 47 -8.06 14.83 2.14
C LYS A 47 -8.45 13.68 3.07
N HIS A 48 -9.73 13.61 3.46
CA HIS A 48 -10.20 12.60 4.42
C HIS A 48 -10.21 11.17 3.85
N ILE A 49 -10.53 11.01 2.57
CA ILE A 49 -10.49 9.71 1.90
C ILE A 49 -9.03 9.23 1.74
N ASP A 50 -8.11 10.11 1.34
CA ASP A 50 -6.70 9.80 1.15
C ASP A 50 -5.97 9.47 2.47
N SER A 51 -6.38 10.07 3.60
CA SER A 51 -5.78 9.83 4.91
C SER A 51 -6.10 8.44 5.48
N CYS A 52 -7.04 7.69 4.90
CA CYS A 52 -7.32 6.33 5.31
C CYS A 52 -6.13 5.39 5.05
N LEU A 53 -5.66 4.69 6.09
CA LEU A 53 -4.51 3.77 5.99
C LEU A 53 -4.84 2.41 5.36
N SER A 54 -6.10 2.13 5.06
CA SER A 54 -6.56 0.80 4.58
C SER A 54 -6.14 -0.37 5.49
N CYS A 55 -6.05 -0.14 6.79
CA CYS A 55 -5.71 -1.17 7.78
C CYS A 55 -6.87 -2.11 8.11
N TYR A 56 -8.10 -1.73 7.74
CA TYR A 56 -9.36 -2.48 7.91
C TYR A 56 -9.71 -2.93 9.35
N SER A 57 -9.04 -2.41 10.37
CA SER A 57 -9.37 -2.70 11.78
C SER A 57 -10.83 -2.37 12.12
N CYS A 58 -11.41 -1.38 11.43
CA CYS A 58 -12.81 -1.00 11.58
C CYS A 58 -13.80 -2.08 11.09
N MET A 59 -13.39 -3.00 10.21
CA MET A 59 -14.25 -4.07 9.71
C MET A 59 -14.50 -5.13 10.78
N THR A 60 -13.45 -5.53 11.52
CA THR A 60 -13.55 -6.52 12.58
C THR A 60 -14.36 -6.03 13.79
N THR A 61 -14.41 -4.72 13.99
CA THR A 61 -15.15 -4.08 15.09
C THR A 61 -16.60 -3.76 14.73
N CYS A 62 -16.98 -3.86 13.45
CA CYS A 62 -18.31 -3.48 13.00
C CYS A 62 -19.35 -4.57 13.32
N PRO A 63 -20.33 -4.33 14.24
CA PRO A 63 -21.35 -5.33 14.57
C PRO A 63 -22.33 -5.57 13.41
N SER A 64 -22.45 -4.61 12.49
CA SER A 64 -23.32 -4.73 11.30
C SER A 64 -22.62 -5.36 10.10
N GLY A 65 -21.38 -5.83 10.23
CA GLY A 65 -20.64 -6.50 9.17
C GLY A 65 -20.41 -5.66 7.91
N VAL A 66 -20.24 -4.33 8.06
CA VAL A 66 -20.03 -3.43 6.91
C VAL A 66 -18.70 -3.75 6.22
N ASN A 67 -18.74 -4.06 4.93
CA ASN A 67 -17.56 -4.24 4.12
C ASN A 67 -16.95 -2.87 3.76
N TYR A 68 -16.19 -2.30 4.70
CA TYR A 68 -15.57 -0.98 4.54
C TYR A 68 -14.51 -0.95 3.45
N MET A 69 -13.83 -2.08 3.19
CA MET A 69 -12.82 -2.18 2.13
C MET A 69 -13.40 -1.76 0.78
N HIS A 70 -14.52 -2.36 0.37
CA HIS A 70 -15.15 -1.99 -0.90
C HIS A 70 -15.62 -0.54 -0.95
N LEU A 71 -16.11 -0.01 0.19
CA LEU A 71 -16.56 1.38 0.24
C LEU A 71 -15.41 2.36 0.04
N ILE A 72 -14.30 2.17 0.76
CA ILE A 72 -13.16 3.08 0.66
C ILE A 72 -12.45 2.99 -0.69
N ASP A 73 -12.34 1.79 -1.26
CA ASP A 73 -11.74 1.59 -2.58
C ASP A 73 -12.58 2.24 -3.68
N HIS A 74 -13.92 2.07 -3.61
CA HIS A 74 -14.83 2.76 -4.53
C HIS A 74 -14.78 4.30 -4.35
N GLY A 75 -14.75 4.77 -3.10
CA GLY A 75 -14.60 6.20 -2.79
C GLY A 75 -13.31 6.79 -3.35
N ARG A 76 -12.18 6.08 -3.24
CA ARG A 76 -10.89 6.51 -3.82
C ARG A 76 -10.94 6.60 -5.34
N ASN A 77 -11.54 5.61 -5.99
CA ASN A 77 -11.71 5.65 -7.44
C ASN A 77 -12.54 6.87 -7.86
N TYR A 78 -13.66 7.10 -7.19
CA TYR A 78 -14.53 8.24 -7.48
C TYR A 78 -13.82 9.59 -7.25
N VAL A 79 -13.02 9.69 -6.19
CA VAL A 79 -12.18 10.88 -5.94
C VAL A 79 -11.15 11.06 -7.06
N GLU A 80 -10.47 10.00 -7.50
CA GLU A 80 -9.46 10.11 -8.58
C GLU A 80 -10.09 10.53 -9.91
N GLU A 81 -11.31 10.09 -10.20
CA GLU A 81 -12.06 10.44 -11.42
C GLU A 81 -12.59 11.88 -11.39
N THR A 82 -13.06 12.36 -10.24
CA THR A 82 -13.84 13.62 -10.17
C THR A 82 -13.06 14.80 -9.57
N TYR A 83 -12.02 14.56 -8.76
CA TYR A 83 -11.24 15.61 -8.13
C TYR A 83 -9.98 15.96 -8.93
N LYS A 84 -9.88 17.23 -9.33
CA LYS A 84 -8.69 17.76 -10.01
C LYS A 84 -7.61 18.10 -8.98
N ARG A 85 -6.69 17.16 -8.78
CA ARG A 85 -5.56 17.33 -7.85
C ARG A 85 -4.61 18.43 -8.32
N PRO A 86 -3.97 19.16 -7.38
CA PRO A 86 -2.86 20.07 -7.71
C PRO A 86 -1.77 19.37 -8.51
N PHE A 87 -1.09 20.11 -9.39
CA PHE A 87 -0.09 19.55 -10.31
C PHE A 87 1.00 18.73 -9.61
N LEU A 88 1.57 19.25 -8.52
CA LEU A 88 2.64 18.57 -7.77
C LEU A 88 2.15 17.27 -7.11
N ASP A 89 0.96 17.25 -6.54
CA ASP A 89 0.37 16.04 -5.97
C ASP A 89 0.13 14.97 -7.04
N ARG A 90 -0.46 15.36 -8.16
CA ARG A 90 -0.68 14.47 -9.31
C ARG A 90 0.64 13.91 -9.86
N LEU A 91 1.65 14.77 -10.03
CA LEU A 91 2.96 14.37 -10.51
C LEU A 91 3.60 13.34 -9.56
N PHE A 92 3.58 13.62 -8.27
CA PHE A 92 4.13 12.71 -7.25
C PHE A 92 3.42 11.35 -7.22
N ARG A 93 2.09 11.35 -7.24
CA ARG A 93 1.28 10.11 -7.31
C ARG A 93 1.56 9.31 -8.59
N ASN A 94 1.75 9.98 -9.73
CA ASN A 94 2.11 9.33 -11.00
C ASN A 94 3.52 8.74 -10.94
N ILE A 95 4.49 9.45 -10.38
CA ILE A 95 5.85 8.93 -10.18
C ILE A 95 5.83 7.68 -9.29
N LEU A 96 5.14 7.73 -8.15
CA LEU A 96 5.02 6.57 -7.26
C LEU A 96 4.37 5.38 -7.96
N SER A 97 3.24 5.61 -8.62
CA SER A 97 2.48 4.59 -9.35
C SER A 97 3.30 3.95 -10.49
N PHE A 98 4.23 4.68 -11.08
CA PHE A 98 5.10 4.18 -12.13
C PHE A 98 6.37 3.49 -11.60
N VAL A 99 7.02 4.08 -10.59
CA VAL A 99 8.33 3.63 -10.09
C VAL A 99 8.21 2.43 -9.15
N LEU A 100 7.29 2.50 -8.16
CA LEU A 100 7.20 1.48 -7.11
C LEU A 100 6.86 0.06 -7.63
N PRO A 101 5.98 -0.12 -8.64
CA PRO A 101 5.72 -1.46 -9.19
C PRO A 101 6.90 -2.07 -9.94
N ARG A 102 7.92 -1.27 -10.31
CA ARG A 102 9.10 -1.69 -11.08
C ARG A 102 10.33 -1.81 -10.20
N PRO A 103 10.74 -3.01 -9.76
CA PRO A 103 11.83 -3.18 -8.77
C PRO A 103 13.14 -2.52 -9.17
N ASN A 104 13.50 -2.55 -10.47
CA ASN A 104 14.73 -1.95 -10.96
C ASN A 104 14.70 -0.40 -10.88
N MET A 105 13.58 0.22 -11.24
CA MET A 105 13.39 1.67 -11.11
C MET A 105 13.32 2.09 -9.66
N PHE A 106 12.62 1.30 -8.82
CA PHE A 106 12.59 1.54 -7.40
C PHE A 106 13.97 1.42 -6.76
N LEU A 107 14.78 0.43 -7.15
CA LEU A 107 16.17 0.30 -6.71
C LEU A 107 17.00 1.53 -7.08
N LEU A 108 16.88 2.01 -8.32
CA LEU A 108 17.58 3.22 -8.76
C LEU A 108 17.18 4.44 -7.92
N MET A 109 15.88 4.63 -7.70
CA MET A 109 15.36 5.69 -6.83
C MET A 109 15.85 5.53 -5.38
N ALA A 110 15.88 4.32 -4.85
CA ALA A 110 16.35 4.05 -3.51
C ALA A 110 17.87 4.29 -3.36
N LEU A 111 18.67 3.98 -4.38
CA LEU A 111 20.10 4.28 -4.39
C LEU A 111 20.37 5.79 -4.50
N SER A 112 19.63 6.50 -5.35
CA SER A 112 19.75 7.96 -5.48
C SER A 112 19.34 8.68 -4.18
N SER A 113 18.39 8.14 -3.42
CA SER A 113 17.99 8.71 -2.15
C SER A 113 19.12 8.80 -1.13
N LYS A 114 20.13 7.90 -1.17
CA LYS A 114 21.30 7.97 -0.30
C LYS A 114 22.15 9.21 -0.54
N ILE A 115 22.27 9.63 -1.81
CA ILE A 115 23.03 10.83 -2.21
C ILE A 115 22.24 12.09 -1.85
N ILE A 116 20.93 12.04 -1.97
CA ILE A 116 20.03 13.18 -1.74
C ILE A 116 19.74 13.40 -0.25
N LYS A 117 19.71 12.32 0.56
CA LYS A 117 19.34 12.36 1.98
C LYS A 117 20.14 13.38 2.83
N PRO A 118 21.47 13.54 2.67
CA PRO A 118 22.22 14.57 3.40
C PRO A 118 21.74 16.00 3.10
N PHE A 119 21.20 16.24 1.90
CA PHE A 119 20.69 17.54 1.46
C PHE A 119 19.18 17.68 1.69
N SER A 120 18.57 16.78 2.48
CA SER A 120 17.13 16.75 2.72
C SER A 120 16.56 18.05 3.32
N PHE A 121 17.39 18.86 3.99
CA PHE A 121 17.01 20.15 4.55
C PHE A 121 16.60 21.19 3.49
N LEU A 122 17.05 21.02 2.24
CA LEU A 122 16.69 21.90 1.10
C LEU A 122 15.30 21.60 0.53
N PHE A 123 14.70 20.46 0.90
CA PHE A 123 13.44 20.02 0.34
C PHE A 123 12.24 20.35 1.24
N PRO A 124 11.03 20.50 0.67
CA PRO A 124 9.80 20.65 1.43
C PRO A 124 9.60 19.52 2.45
N LYS A 125 8.94 19.81 3.57
CA LYS A 125 8.74 18.88 4.70
C LYS A 125 8.22 17.50 4.28
N PHE A 126 7.29 17.47 3.33
CA PHE A 126 6.70 16.22 2.81
C PHE A 126 7.76 15.35 2.10
N LEU A 127 8.62 15.94 1.25
CA LEU A 127 9.66 15.21 0.52
C LEU A 127 10.78 14.73 1.47
N ARG A 128 11.11 15.55 2.46
CA ARG A 128 12.02 15.16 3.55
C ARG A 128 11.52 13.95 4.32
N ASN A 129 10.23 13.92 4.65
CA ASN A 129 9.62 12.77 5.33
C ASN A 129 9.68 11.51 4.45
N ALA A 130 9.41 11.64 3.16
CA ALA A 130 9.51 10.52 2.21
C ALA A 130 10.96 9.99 2.09
N LEU A 131 11.96 10.87 2.05
CA LEU A 131 13.38 10.50 2.06
C LEU A 131 13.78 9.79 3.36
N ASN A 132 13.25 10.21 4.50
CA ASN A 132 13.54 9.61 5.80
C ASN A 132 12.94 8.20 5.95
N LEU A 133 11.90 7.86 5.19
CA LEU A 133 11.34 6.50 5.13
C LEU A 133 12.25 5.52 4.37
N MET A 134 13.19 6.02 3.55
CA MET A 134 14.11 5.15 2.84
C MET A 134 15.17 4.59 3.79
N PRO A 135 15.43 3.25 3.77
CA PRO A 135 16.42 2.63 4.63
C PRO A 135 17.83 3.12 4.28
N ASP A 136 18.67 3.28 5.30
CA ASP A 136 20.06 3.70 5.13
C ASP A 136 20.91 2.62 4.45
N LYS A 137 20.56 1.34 4.69
CA LYS A 137 21.20 0.20 4.06
C LYS A 137 20.21 -0.47 3.11
N ILE A 138 20.49 -0.40 1.80
CA ILE A 138 19.75 -1.17 0.80
C ILE A 138 20.51 -2.49 0.64
N PRO A 139 19.90 -3.64 0.97
CA PRO A 139 20.56 -4.92 0.83
C PRO A 139 20.97 -5.13 -0.64
N GLY A 140 22.26 -5.30 -0.89
CA GLY A 140 22.79 -5.58 -2.24
C GLY A 140 22.49 -7.00 -2.74
N LYS A 141 21.92 -7.87 -1.90
CA LYS A 141 21.57 -9.24 -2.24
C LYS A 141 20.21 -9.27 -2.92
N LYS A 142 20.22 -9.45 -4.23
CA LYS A 142 19.05 -9.96 -4.95
C LYS A 142 18.79 -11.40 -4.47
N LEU A 143 17.52 -11.73 -4.21
CA LEU A 143 17.12 -13.14 -4.13
C LEU A 143 17.79 -13.85 -5.32
N LYS A 144 18.57 -14.92 -5.06
CA LYS A 144 19.10 -15.73 -6.14
C LYS A 144 17.92 -16.18 -6.99
N GLU A 145 17.93 -15.86 -8.27
CA GLU A 145 16.79 -16.09 -9.19
C GLU A 145 16.62 -17.58 -9.51
N LYS A 146 16.53 -18.41 -8.46
CA LYS A 146 16.00 -19.76 -8.63
C LYS A 146 14.50 -19.64 -8.84
N LYS A 147 14.03 -20.18 -9.98
CA LYS A 147 12.59 -20.24 -10.25
C LYS A 147 11.88 -21.21 -9.30
N VAL A 148 12.57 -22.27 -8.84
CA VAL A 148 12.02 -23.31 -7.98
C VAL A 148 12.98 -23.59 -6.82
N TYR A 149 12.46 -23.55 -5.62
CA TYR A 149 13.14 -23.94 -4.39
C TYR A 149 12.53 -25.26 -3.92
N GLU A 150 13.21 -26.35 -4.25
CA GLU A 150 12.81 -27.72 -3.92
C GLU A 150 12.95 -27.98 -2.42
N VAL A 151 12.17 -28.92 -1.92
CA VAL A 151 12.27 -29.42 -0.55
C VAL A 151 13.61 -30.13 -0.37
N THR A 152 14.40 -29.72 0.64
CA THR A 152 15.73 -30.26 0.88
C THR A 152 15.71 -31.62 1.58
N GLU A 153 14.67 -31.91 2.39
CA GLU A 153 14.56 -33.14 3.16
C GLU A 153 13.14 -33.71 3.15
N GLY A 154 13.03 -34.98 2.85
CA GLY A 154 11.79 -35.73 2.87
C GLY A 154 10.92 -35.56 1.63
N LYS A 155 9.71 -36.17 1.66
CA LYS A 155 8.78 -36.12 0.53
C LYS A 155 8.02 -34.80 0.52
N LYS A 156 7.99 -34.16 -0.65
CA LYS A 156 7.19 -32.94 -0.87
C LYS A 156 5.70 -33.20 -0.57
N ILE A 157 5.10 -32.32 0.23
CA ILE A 157 3.68 -32.35 0.59
C ILE A 157 2.86 -31.49 -0.36
N SER A 158 3.36 -30.28 -0.69
CA SER A 158 2.65 -29.32 -1.52
C SER A 158 3.61 -28.40 -2.28
N ARG A 159 3.05 -27.60 -3.21
CA ARG A 159 3.77 -26.58 -3.98
C ARG A 159 2.99 -25.27 -3.89
N VAL A 160 3.70 -24.16 -3.66
CA VAL A 160 3.12 -22.82 -3.61
C VAL A 160 3.88 -21.85 -4.51
N ALA A 161 3.18 -20.87 -5.05
CA ALA A 161 3.80 -19.75 -5.75
C ALA A 161 4.06 -18.63 -4.74
N LEU A 162 5.28 -18.07 -4.74
CA LEU A 162 5.66 -16.93 -3.92
C LEU A 162 5.69 -15.66 -4.77
N LEU A 163 4.85 -14.69 -4.39
CA LEU A 163 4.90 -13.33 -4.90
C LEU A 163 5.93 -12.53 -4.08
N THR A 164 7.05 -12.18 -4.68
CA THR A 164 8.19 -11.55 -3.98
C THR A 164 7.96 -10.08 -3.62
N GLY A 165 6.93 -9.45 -4.19
CA GLY A 165 6.63 -8.03 -4.00
C GLY A 165 7.61 -7.09 -4.71
N CYS A 166 7.14 -5.88 -5.03
CA CYS A 166 7.95 -4.90 -5.76
C CYS A 166 8.93 -4.15 -4.84
N VAL A 167 8.43 -3.61 -3.73
CA VAL A 167 9.21 -2.83 -2.77
C VAL A 167 10.01 -3.75 -1.83
N GLN A 168 9.38 -4.78 -1.29
CA GLN A 168 10.01 -5.73 -0.34
C GLN A 168 11.24 -6.41 -0.94
N ARG A 169 11.20 -6.80 -2.21
CA ARG A 169 12.33 -7.40 -2.93
C ARG A 169 13.58 -6.51 -2.93
N VAL A 170 13.40 -5.19 -2.86
CA VAL A 170 14.49 -4.21 -2.91
C VAL A 170 14.99 -3.85 -1.51
N ILE A 171 14.08 -3.58 -0.57
CA ILE A 171 14.45 -3.05 0.75
C ILE A 171 14.63 -4.13 1.81
N SER A 172 13.97 -5.27 1.68
CA SER A 172 14.01 -6.37 2.67
C SER A 172 13.89 -7.76 2.01
N PRO A 173 14.80 -8.13 1.10
CA PRO A 173 14.76 -9.43 0.42
C PRO A 173 14.89 -10.62 1.38
N GLU A 174 15.48 -10.42 2.56
CA GLU A 174 15.63 -11.42 3.62
C GLU A 174 14.28 -11.97 4.12
N ILE A 175 13.19 -11.21 4.00
CA ILE A 175 11.85 -11.68 4.37
C ILE A 175 11.42 -12.81 3.42
N ASN A 176 11.63 -12.64 2.11
CA ASN A 176 11.33 -13.67 1.12
C ASN A 176 12.20 -14.91 1.33
N GLU A 177 13.51 -14.72 1.61
CA GLU A 177 14.42 -15.83 1.91
C GLU A 177 13.99 -16.60 3.15
N ALA A 178 13.57 -15.90 4.21
CA ALA A 178 13.06 -16.52 5.43
C ALA A 178 11.77 -17.31 5.17
N THR A 179 10.86 -16.74 4.38
CA THR A 179 9.62 -17.40 3.96
C THR A 179 9.90 -18.69 3.19
N ILE A 180 10.83 -18.67 2.23
CA ILE A 180 11.23 -19.85 1.48
C ILE A 180 11.82 -20.92 2.40
N ARG A 181 12.74 -20.54 3.31
CA ARG A 181 13.33 -21.47 4.28
C ARG A 181 12.27 -22.11 5.17
N LEU A 182 11.31 -21.31 5.64
CA LEU A 182 10.21 -21.79 6.50
C LEU A 182 9.35 -22.81 5.75
N LEU A 183 8.90 -22.46 4.56
CA LEU A 183 8.06 -23.34 3.74
C LEU A 183 8.77 -24.64 3.36
N ASN A 184 10.05 -24.59 2.96
CA ASN A 184 10.83 -25.78 2.64
C ASN A 184 11.00 -26.69 3.87
N ARG A 185 11.22 -26.13 5.07
CA ARG A 185 11.26 -26.91 6.33
C ARG A 185 9.95 -27.65 6.58
N HIS A 186 8.82 -27.08 6.15
CA HIS A 186 7.51 -27.73 6.20
C HIS A 186 7.19 -28.59 4.97
N LYS A 187 8.20 -28.97 4.18
CA LYS A 187 8.09 -29.84 3.00
C LYS A 187 7.20 -29.25 1.89
N VAL A 188 7.17 -27.92 1.81
CA VAL A 188 6.47 -27.19 0.76
C VAL A 188 7.50 -26.68 -0.25
N GLU A 189 7.35 -27.06 -1.50
CA GLU A 189 8.15 -26.55 -2.62
C GLU A 189 7.68 -25.13 -2.97
N VAL A 190 8.62 -24.21 -3.14
CA VAL A 190 8.31 -22.80 -3.42
C VAL A 190 8.72 -22.45 -4.85
N VAL A 191 7.77 -21.97 -5.64
CA VAL A 191 8.00 -21.45 -7.00
C VAL A 191 7.97 -19.93 -6.94
N VAL A 192 9.06 -19.28 -7.31
CA VAL A 192 9.13 -17.84 -7.46
C VAL A 192 8.75 -17.48 -8.89
N MET A 193 7.75 -16.62 -9.03
CA MET A 193 7.26 -16.15 -10.33
C MET A 193 8.06 -14.92 -10.78
N PRO A 194 9.01 -15.04 -11.72
CA PRO A 194 9.91 -13.95 -12.08
C PRO A 194 9.20 -12.79 -12.77
N ASP A 195 8.12 -13.09 -13.50
CA ASP A 195 7.39 -12.11 -14.30
C ASP A 195 6.31 -11.35 -13.50
N ILE A 196 5.95 -11.85 -12.31
CA ILE A 196 4.95 -11.22 -11.43
C ILE A 196 5.68 -10.49 -10.30
N ASN A 197 5.94 -9.21 -10.50
CA ASN A 197 6.70 -8.40 -9.56
C ASN A 197 5.83 -7.53 -8.64
N CYS A 198 4.57 -7.29 -8.99
CA CYS A 198 3.68 -6.38 -8.25
C CYS A 198 2.31 -7.02 -8.03
N CYS A 199 1.76 -6.85 -6.83
CA CYS A 199 0.40 -7.28 -6.50
C CYS A 199 -0.68 -6.26 -6.95
N GLY A 200 -0.30 -5.10 -7.49
CA GLY A 200 -1.23 -4.03 -7.89
C GLY A 200 -1.78 -3.19 -6.73
N SER A 201 -1.53 -3.57 -5.48
CA SER A 201 -2.15 -2.95 -4.29
C SER A 201 -1.94 -1.44 -4.22
N LEU A 202 -0.74 -0.94 -4.56
CA LEU A 202 -0.47 0.50 -4.53
C LEU A 202 -1.39 1.25 -5.49
N ASN A 203 -1.48 0.81 -6.74
CA ASN A 203 -2.30 1.48 -7.75
C ASN A 203 -3.79 1.38 -7.40
N HIS A 204 -4.21 0.23 -6.88
CA HIS A 204 -5.57 0.05 -6.37
C HIS A 204 -5.91 1.05 -5.26
N HIS A 205 -5.02 1.20 -4.25
CA HIS A 205 -5.21 2.16 -3.16
C HIS A 205 -5.03 3.63 -3.58
N LEU A 206 -4.37 3.90 -4.70
CA LEU A 206 -4.34 5.22 -5.31
C LEU A 206 -5.62 5.57 -6.11
N GLY A 207 -6.56 4.63 -6.23
CA GLY A 207 -7.77 4.80 -7.02
C GLY A 207 -7.57 4.64 -8.54
N LYS A 208 -6.44 4.05 -8.97
CA LYS A 208 -6.11 3.85 -10.39
C LYS A 208 -6.47 2.43 -10.81
N LYS A 209 -7.66 2.25 -11.39
CA LYS A 209 -8.16 0.93 -11.80
C LYS A 209 -7.48 0.36 -13.05
N GLU A 210 -6.97 1.22 -13.94
CA GLU A 210 -6.48 0.83 -15.27
C GLU A 210 -4.97 0.54 -15.31
N LEU A 211 -4.28 0.52 -14.18
CA LEU A 211 -2.85 0.26 -14.04
C LEU A 211 -2.61 -0.98 -13.18
#